data_1460cc9bd98aa4b8c11a15db73663102
#
_entry.id   1460cc9bd98aa4b8c11a15db73663102
#
_cell.length_a   1.000
_cell.length_b   1.000
_cell.length_c   1.000
_cell.angle_alpha   90.00
_cell.angle_beta   90.00
_cell.angle_gamma   90.00
#
_symmetry.space_group_name_H-M   'P 1'
#
loop_
_entity.id
_entity.type
_entity.pdbx_description
1 polymer ?
#
loop_
_entity_poly.entity_id
_entity_poly.type
_entity_poly.pdbx_seq_one_letter_code
_entity_poly.pdbx_strand_id
1 'polypeptide(L)'
;FVKFKANNPKVLAKLLLHTDWGEKSMGWDIPRYVKEKDLEDGSVLATYVCHKCGDYFIQPYSGEDKDCSSCGSKKSVKTKNSGKGVGEKELNEIYNLMDVYCHPFTSGGQELPIQEAKAAGLITLVTDYSCGTDSAYEHQGGLPLAWNEYREPSTQFIKATTCPKSICDRLHEVY
;
A
#
# COMPACT_ATOMS: atom_id res chain seq x y z
N PHE A 1 -8.07 -4.07 -6.27
CA PHE A 1 -7.52 -3.27 -7.37
C PHE A 1 -7.81 -3.92 -8.73
N VAL A 2 -7.38 -5.18 -8.98
CA VAL A 2 -7.62 -5.91 -10.26
C VAL A 2 -9.08 -5.86 -10.69
N LYS A 3 -9.98 -6.20 -9.77
CA LYS A 3 -11.42 -6.20 -10.04
C LYS A 3 -11.96 -4.80 -10.33
N PHE A 4 -11.47 -3.79 -9.62
CA PHE A 4 -11.81 -2.39 -9.90
C PHE A 4 -11.36 -1.97 -11.32
N LYS A 5 -10.11 -2.27 -11.70
CA LYS A 5 -9.62 -2.02 -13.07
C LYS A 5 -10.46 -2.73 -14.14
N ALA A 6 -10.77 -4.00 -13.93
CA ALA A 6 -11.57 -4.78 -14.87
C ALA A 6 -12.97 -4.18 -15.08
N ASN A 7 -13.59 -3.66 -14.02
CA ASN A 7 -14.88 -3.00 -14.08
C ASN A 7 -14.82 -1.59 -14.69
N ASN A 8 -13.65 -0.97 -14.70
CA ASN A 8 -13.43 0.42 -15.13
C ASN A 8 -12.26 0.52 -16.14
N PRO A 9 -12.36 -0.07 -17.33
CA PRO A 9 -11.23 -0.20 -18.26
C PRO A 9 -10.69 1.14 -18.80
N LYS A 10 -11.47 2.21 -18.68
CA LYS A 10 -11.06 3.57 -19.11
C LYS A 10 -10.35 4.37 -18.02
N VAL A 11 -10.36 3.86 -16.78
CA VAL A 11 -9.72 4.54 -15.64
C VAL A 11 -8.23 4.28 -15.62
N LEU A 12 -7.44 5.33 -15.58
CA LEU A 12 -5.99 5.24 -15.43
C LEU A 12 -5.59 5.06 -13.96
N ALA A 13 -6.18 4.04 -13.31
CA ALA A 13 -5.85 3.75 -11.92
C ALA A 13 -4.45 3.15 -11.78
N LYS A 14 -3.70 3.64 -10.80
CA LYS A 14 -2.41 3.11 -10.38
C LYS A 14 -2.48 2.63 -8.93
N LEU A 15 -1.79 1.54 -8.62
CA LEU A 15 -1.61 1.04 -7.26
C LEU A 15 -0.19 1.35 -6.82
N LEU A 16 -0.02 2.27 -5.88
CA LEU A 16 1.29 2.54 -5.28
C LEU A 16 1.48 1.64 -4.05
N LEU A 17 2.55 0.86 -4.04
CA LEU A 17 2.96 0.01 -2.93
C LEU A 17 4.29 0.54 -2.34
N HIS A 18 4.17 1.27 -1.22
CA HIS A 18 5.31 1.71 -0.42
C HIS A 18 5.57 0.69 0.69
N THR A 19 6.33 -0.35 0.40
CA THR A 19 6.62 -1.46 1.32
C THR A 19 7.91 -2.16 0.93
N ASP A 20 8.45 -2.99 1.82
CA ASP A 20 9.59 -3.85 1.51
C ASP A 20 9.14 -5.10 0.73
N TRP A 21 9.48 -5.13 -0.54
CA TRP A 21 9.18 -6.28 -1.42
C TRP A 21 10.17 -7.44 -1.24
N GLY A 22 11.20 -7.25 -0.44
CA GLY A 22 12.25 -8.24 -0.16
C GLY A 22 12.01 -9.08 1.08
N GLU A 23 11.02 -8.73 1.90
CA GLU A 23 10.70 -9.49 3.10
C GLU A 23 10.04 -10.83 2.74
N LYS A 24 10.79 -11.92 2.91
CA LYS A 24 10.33 -13.28 2.57
C LYS A 24 10.00 -14.15 3.79
N SER A 25 10.45 -13.74 4.97
CA SER A 25 10.32 -14.58 6.19
C SER A 25 8.92 -14.55 6.79
N MET A 26 8.26 -13.39 6.74
CA MET A 26 6.91 -13.18 7.30
C MET A 26 6.00 -12.37 6.36
N GLY A 27 6.57 -11.83 5.27
CA GLY A 27 5.87 -11.01 4.30
C GLY A 27 5.25 -11.82 3.14
N TRP A 28 4.50 -11.12 2.33
CA TRP A 28 3.89 -11.68 1.12
C TRP A 28 4.86 -11.58 -0.06
N ASP A 29 4.88 -12.60 -0.93
CA ASP A 29 5.63 -12.54 -2.19
C ASP A 29 4.91 -11.63 -3.20
N ILE A 30 5.06 -10.31 -3.01
CA ILE A 30 4.41 -9.29 -3.84
C ILE A 30 4.77 -9.45 -5.33
N PRO A 31 6.05 -9.68 -5.73
CA PRO A 31 6.42 -9.94 -7.12
C PRO A 31 5.60 -11.06 -7.76
N ARG A 32 5.44 -12.16 -7.05
CA ARG A 32 4.63 -13.29 -7.48
C ARG A 32 3.17 -12.90 -7.70
N TYR A 33 2.56 -12.17 -6.74
CA TYR A 33 1.18 -11.72 -6.88
C TYR A 33 0.98 -10.73 -8.04
N VAL A 34 1.93 -9.83 -8.28
CA VAL A 34 1.88 -8.93 -9.45
C VAL A 34 1.79 -9.74 -10.74
N LYS A 35 2.64 -10.77 -10.87
CA LYS A 35 2.64 -11.66 -12.04
C LYS A 35 1.37 -12.51 -12.14
N GLU A 36 0.95 -13.17 -11.05
CA GLU A 36 -0.26 -14.00 -11.01
C GLU A 36 -1.55 -13.24 -11.32
N LYS A 37 -1.53 -11.91 -11.16
CA LYS A 37 -2.68 -11.02 -11.39
C LYS A 37 -2.55 -10.20 -12.67
N ASP A 38 -1.58 -10.49 -13.53
CA ASP A 38 -1.33 -9.78 -14.79
C ASP A 38 -1.22 -8.25 -14.61
N LEU A 39 -0.52 -7.82 -13.55
CA LEU A 39 -0.32 -6.41 -13.19
C LEU A 39 1.05 -5.86 -13.65
N GLU A 40 1.70 -6.53 -14.58
CA GLU A 40 3.00 -6.11 -15.14
C GLU A 40 2.86 -5.00 -16.21
N ASP A 41 1.65 -4.51 -16.44
CA ASP A 41 1.29 -3.46 -17.40
C ASP A 41 1.69 -2.03 -16.98
N GLY A 42 2.49 -1.89 -15.93
CA GLY A 42 2.87 -0.61 -15.35
C GLY A 42 1.78 0.04 -14.47
N SER A 43 0.72 -0.69 -14.15
CA SER A 43 -0.33 -0.20 -13.25
C SER A 43 0.05 -0.27 -11.77
N VAL A 44 1.06 -1.07 -11.42
CA VAL A 44 1.64 -1.12 -10.07
C VAL A 44 2.89 -0.27 -10.02
N LEU A 45 2.88 0.72 -9.14
CA LEU A 45 4.02 1.56 -8.81
C LEU A 45 4.68 1.04 -7.53
N ALA A 46 5.98 1.12 -7.47
CA ALA A 46 6.77 0.74 -6.30
C ALA A 46 7.72 1.86 -5.91
N THR A 47 7.97 1.98 -4.62
CA THR A 47 9.06 2.80 -4.10
C THR A 47 10.37 2.02 -4.21
N TYR A 48 11.32 2.61 -4.89
CA TYR A 48 12.69 2.13 -5.00
C TYR A 48 13.61 3.03 -4.17
N VAL A 49 14.50 2.44 -3.40
CA VAL A 49 15.46 3.19 -2.57
C VAL A 49 16.88 2.77 -2.93
N CYS A 50 17.76 3.73 -3.10
CA CYS A 50 19.18 3.48 -3.31
C CYS A 50 19.85 3.08 -1.99
N HIS A 51 20.47 1.90 -1.93
CA HIS A 51 21.18 1.45 -0.73
C HIS A 51 22.48 2.19 -0.45
N LYS A 52 22.98 3.01 -1.42
CA LYS A 52 24.22 3.79 -1.29
C LYS A 52 23.97 5.20 -0.75
N CYS A 53 23.10 5.97 -1.42
CA CYS A 53 22.84 7.37 -1.03
C CYS A 53 21.50 7.58 -0.29
N GLY A 54 20.63 6.57 -0.24
CA GLY A 54 19.33 6.69 0.41
C GLY A 54 18.23 7.36 -0.43
N ASP A 55 18.59 7.87 -1.62
CA ASP A 55 17.63 8.54 -2.48
C ASP A 55 16.53 7.57 -2.96
N TYR A 56 15.30 8.08 -3.19
CA TYR A 56 14.16 7.27 -3.53
C TYR A 56 13.54 7.65 -4.89
N PHE A 57 12.85 6.69 -5.48
CA PHE A 57 12.20 6.84 -6.78
C PHE A 57 10.87 6.09 -6.77
N ILE A 58 9.82 6.69 -7.31
CA ILE A 58 8.54 6.03 -7.55
C ILE A 58 8.38 5.80 -9.04
N GLN A 59 8.23 4.55 -9.42
CA GLN A 59 8.12 4.17 -10.83
C GLN A 59 7.42 2.82 -10.97
N PRO A 60 6.96 2.47 -12.19
CA PRO A 60 6.38 1.16 -12.44
C PRO A 60 7.30 0.03 -11.98
N TYR A 61 6.70 -0.97 -11.33
CA TYR A 61 7.43 -2.16 -10.93
C TYR A 61 7.96 -2.93 -12.14
N SER A 62 9.23 -3.30 -12.10
CA SER A 62 9.91 -4.04 -13.19
C SER A 62 10.57 -5.34 -12.73
N GLY A 63 10.61 -5.61 -11.43
CA GLY A 63 11.33 -6.78 -10.88
C GLY A 63 12.86 -6.67 -10.90
N GLU A 64 13.43 -5.62 -11.47
CA GLU A 64 14.86 -5.47 -11.67
C GLU A 64 15.48 -4.42 -10.74
N ASP A 65 16.72 -4.68 -10.35
CA ASP A 65 17.57 -3.69 -9.68
C ASP A 65 18.03 -2.62 -10.70
N LYS A 66 17.95 -1.35 -10.31
CA LYS A 66 18.24 -0.22 -11.21
C LYS A 66 19.49 0.55 -10.79
N ASP A 67 20.08 1.25 -11.73
CA ASP A 67 21.17 2.19 -11.48
C ASP A 67 20.61 3.46 -10.80
N CYS A 68 21.37 4.03 -9.88
CA CYS A 68 20.97 5.27 -9.22
C CYS A 68 21.32 6.48 -10.06
N SER A 69 20.33 7.29 -10.42
CA SER A 69 20.55 8.53 -11.17
C SER A 69 21.21 9.62 -10.33
N SER A 70 21.05 9.59 -9.01
CA SER A 70 21.58 10.61 -8.10
C SER A 70 23.05 10.40 -7.76
N CYS A 71 23.47 9.17 -7.44
CA CYS A 71 24.89 8.91 -7.09
C CYS A 71 25.66 8.08 -8.10
N GLY A 72 25.03 7.67 -9.20
CA GLY A 72 25.66 6.89 -10.29
C GLY A 72 25.97 5.43 -9.95
N SER A 73 25.63 4.95 -8.75
CA SER A 73 25.95 3.57 -8.35
C SER A 73 25.10 2.56 -9.11
N LYS A 74 25.75 1.48 -9.56
CA LYS A 74 25.14 0.43 -10.37
C LYS A 74 24.30 -0.53 -9.53
N LYS A 75 23.12 -0.93 -10.04
CA LYS A 75 22.19 -1.90 -9.43
C LYS A 75 21.92 -1.66 -7.94
N SER A 76 21.94 -0.39 -7.54
CA SER A 76 21.85 0.03 -6.14
C SER A 76 20.44 0.41 -5.70
N VAL A 77 19.52 0.60 -6.66
CA VAL A 77 18.14 1.05 -6.43
C VAL A 77 17.21 -0.16 -6.47
N LYS A 78 16.57 -0.45 -5.34
CA LYS A 78 15.79 -1.68 -5.13
C LYS A 78 14.52 -1.43 -4.35
N THR A 79 13.48 -2.19 -4.61
CA THR A 79 12.22 -2.17 -3.85
C THR A 79 12.40 -2.68 -2.42
N LYS A 80 13.24 -3.69 -2.21
CA LYS A 80 13.53 -4.25 -0.87
C LYS A 80 14.24 -3.30 0.07
N ASN A 81 14.84 -2.23 -0.42
CA ASN A 81 15.51 -1.25 0.42
C ASN A 81 14.52 -0.28 1.10
N SER A 82 13.27 -0.23 0.65
CA SER A 82 12.24 0.61 1.28
C SER A 82 11.90 0.19 2.71
N GLY A 83 12.20 -1.04 3.11
CA GLY A 83 12.10 -1.49 4.50
C GLY A 83 12.97 -0.72 5.50
N LYS A 84 13.97 0.04 5.03
CA LYS A 84 14.72 0.98 5.86
C LYS A 84 13.98 2.31 6.11
N GLY A 85 12.85 2.50 5.45
CA GLY A 85 12.09 3.73 5.46
C GLY A 85 12.67 4.82 4.55
N VAL A 86 11.96 5.91 4.51
CA VAL A 86 12.37 7.18 3.89
C VAL A 86 12.28 8.27 4.94
N GLY A 87 12.85 9.46 4.70
CA GLY A 87 12.71 10.59 5.62
C GLY A 87 11.27 11.13 5.67
N GLU A 88 10.95 11.94 6.66
CA GLU A 88 9.61 12.53 6.83
C GLU A 88 9.18 13.37 5.62
N LYS A 89 10.11 14.11 5.05
CA LYS A 89 9.87 14.92 3.84
C LYS A 89 9.47 14.04 2.67
N GLU A 90 10.23 13.00 2.41
CA GLU A 90 10.00 12.04 1.33
C GLU A 90 8.69 11.26 1.55
N LEU A 91 8.40 10.90 2.81
CA LEU A 91 7.14 10.24 3.15
C LEU A 91 5.93 11.15 2.88
N ASN A 92 6.02 12.43 3.21
CA ASN A 92 4.99 13.40 2.88
C ASN A 92 4.82 13.56 1.37
N GLU A 93 5.89 13.57 0.59
CA GLU A 93 5.83 13.59 -0.88
C GLU A 93 5.12 12.33 -1.42
N ILE A 94 5.38 11.16 -0.84
CA ILE A 94 4.72 9.88 -1.21
C ILE A 94 3.21 9.95 -0.94
N TYR A 95 2.78 10.45 0.22
CA TYR A 95 1.34 10.62 0.51
C TYR A 95 0.68 11.60 -0.47
N ASN A 96 1.32 12.70 -0.80
CA ASN A 96 0.78 13.71 -1.74
C ASN A 96 0.70 13.24 -3.20
N LEU A 97 1.23 12.07 -3.54
CA LEU A 97 1.05 11.44 -4.86
C LEU A 97 -0.23 10.59 -4.95
N MET A 98 -0.90 10.34 -3.82
CA MET A 98 -2.07 9.47 -3.76
C MET A 98 -3.36 10.30 -3.79
N ASP A 99 -4.43 9.70 -4.29
CA ASP A 99 -5.80 10.23 -4.17
C ASP A 99 -6.55 9.51 -3.05
N VAL A 100 -6.25 8.22 -2.87
CA VAL A 100 -6.91 7.35 -1.89
C VAL A 100 -5.87 6.50 -1.17
N TYR A 101 -5.96 6.45 0.15
CA TYR A 101 -5.13 5.57 0.99
C TYR A 101 -5.95 4.37 1.47
N CYS A 102 -5.58 3.17 1.04
CA CYS A 102 -6.27 1.93 1.41
C CYS A 102 -5.45 1.15 2.44
N HIS A 103 -6.01 0.94 3.63
CA HIS A 103 -5.37 0.27 4.77
C HIS A 103 -6.14 -0.96 5.24
N PRO A 104 -6.07 -2.09 4.51
CA PRO A 104 -6.74 -3.34 4.86
C PRO A 104 -5.92 -4.13 5.88
N PHE A 105 -5.95 -3.75 7.13
CA PHE A 105 -5.17 -4.39 8.20
C PHE A 105 -5.98 -5.41 9.01
N THR A 106 -5.31 -6.24 9.79
CA THR A 106 -5.92 -7.34 10.54
C THR A 106 -6.26 -6.98 11.98
N SER A 107 -5.44 -6.18 12.62
CA SER A 107 -5.63 -5.60 13.96
C SER A 107 -4.44 -4.67 14.28
N GLY A 108 -4.67 -3.68 15.13
CA GLY A 108 -3.62 -2.78 15.60
C GLY A 108 -4.08 -1.98 16.81
N GLY A 109 -3.13 -1.40 17.54
CA GLY A 109 -3.41 -0.49 18.65
C GLY A 109 -3.57 0.94 18.18
N GLN A 110 -2.69 1.38 17.29
CA GLN A 110 -2.74 2.70 16.64
C GLN A 110 -1.99 2.61 15.31
N GLU A 111 -2.69 2.91 14.24
CA GLU A 111 -2.12 2.90 12.88
C GLU A 111 -1.73 4.31 12.46
N LEU A 112 -0.47 4.71 12.74
CA LEU A 112 0.06 6.03 12.36
C LEU A 112 -0.12 6.33 10.86
N PRO A 113 0.09 5.38 9.93
CA PRO A 113 -0.10 5.64 8.51
C PRO A 113 -1.51 6.11 8.12
N ILE A 114 -2.54 5.72 8.87
CA ILE A 114 -3.91 6.23 8.66
C ILE A 114 -3.99 7.71 9.04
N GLN A 115 -3.38 8.09 10.16
CA GLN A 115 -3.38 9.49 10.63
C GLN A 115 -2.55 10.38 9.69
N GLU A 116 -1.42 9.89 9.22
CA GLU A 116 -0.56 10.57 8.25
C GLU A 116 -1.29 10.79 6.91
N ALA A 117 -1.98 9.77 6.41
CA ALA A 117 -2.79 9.87 5.20
C ALA A 117 -3.91 10.90 5.33
N LYS A 118 -4.62 10.92 6.48
CA LYS A 118 -5.64 11.94 6.78
C LYS A 118 -5.05 13.34 6.88
N ALA A 119 -3.90 13.49 7.54
CA ALA A 119 -3.19 14.76 7.63
C ALA A 119 -2.76 15.29 6.26
N ALA A 120 -2.46 14.39 5.31
CA ALA A 120 -2.19 14.72 3.91
C ALA A 120 -3.48 15.00 3.09
N GLY A 121 -4.66 14.91 3.69
CA GLY A 121 -5.94 15.19 3.03
C GLY A 121 -6.50 14.05 2.18
N LEU A 122 -5.99 12.82 2.34
CA LEU A 122 -6.43 11.67 1.57
C LEU A 122 -7.76 11.10 2.07
N ILE A 123 -8.58 10.61 1.16
CA ILE A 123 -9.67 9.70 1.51
C ILE A 123 -9.06 8.38 1.96
N THR A 124 -9.47 7.88 3.13
CA THR A 124 -8.93 6.64 3.70
C THR A 124 -9.96 5.51 3.66
N LEU A 125 -9.56 4.36 3.11
CA LEU A 125 -10.34 3.12 3.16
C LEU A 125 -9.72 2.24 4.25
N VAL A 126 -10.44 2.04 5.36
CA VAL A 126 -9.89 1.42 6.57
C VAL A 126 -10.74 0.24 7.02
N THR A 127 -10.13 -0.87 7.41
CA THR A 127 -10.86 -2.00 8.01
C THR A 127 -11.57 -1.54 9.26
N ASP A 128 -12.90 -1.72 9.31
CA ASP A 128 -13.74 -1.32 10.45
C ASP A 128 -13.60 -2.33 11.60
N TYR A 129 -12.39 -2.40 12.15
CA TYR A 129 -12.04 -3.29 13.25
C TYR A 129 -10.91 -2.71 14.10
N SER A 130 -10.91 -3.00 15.40
CA SER A 130 -9.87 -2.55 16.34
C SER A 130 -9.71 -1.02 16.29
N CYS A 131 -8.49 -0.48 16.29
CA CYS A 131 -8.26 0.96 16.18
C CYS A 131 -8.73 1.58 14.85
N GLY A 132 -9.03 0.76 13.84
CA GLY A 132 -9.55 1.23 12.57
C GLY A 132 -10.98 1.75 12.65
N THR A 133 -11.79 1.24 13.59
CA THR A 133 -13.18 1.69 13.80
C THR A 133 -13.24 3.20 14.05
N ASP A 134 -12.33 3.74 14.86
CA ASP A 134 -12.30 5.18 15.16
C ASP A 134 -11.97 6.04 13.93
N SER A 135 -11.29 5.45 12.94
CA SER A 135 -10.81 6.13 11.74
C SER A 135 -11.62 5.82 10.48
N ALA A 136 -12.54 4.85 10.53
CA ALA A 136 -13.17 4.28 9.36
C ALA A 136 -14.41 5.07 8.87
N TYR A 137 -14.86 6.09 9.59
CA TYR A 137 -16.11 6.76 9.27
C TYR A 137 -15.92 8.10 8.58
N GLU A 138 -16.91 8.47 7.74
CA GLU A 138 -16.90 9.64 6.87
C GLU A 138 -16.62 10.97 7.60
N HIS A 139 -17.22 11.16 8.78
CA HIS A 139 -16.99 12.38 9.59
C HIS A 139 -15.52 12.53 10.04
N GLN A 140 -14.71 11.48 9.87
CA GLN A 140 -13.27 11.49 10.11
C GLN A 140 -12.44 11.37 8.82
N GLY A 141 -13.08 11.54 7.64
CA GLY A 141 -12.42 11.42 6.33
C GLY A 141 -12.11 9.97 5.92
N GLY A 142 -12.81 9.00 6.50
CA GLY A 142 -12.63 7.57 6.21
C GLY A 142 -13.89 6.92 5.67
N LEU A 143 -13.70 5.78 4.98
CA LEU A 143 -14.78 4.88 4.55
C LEU A 143 -14.49 3.47 5.10
N PRO A 144 -15.46 2.85 5.79
CA PRO A 144 -15.27 1.54 6.43
C PRO A 144 -15.18 0.42 5.40
N LEU A 145 -14.20 -0.47 5.59
CA LEU A 145 -14.08 -1.72 4.87
C LEU A 145 -14.68 -2.86 5.69
N ALA A 146 -15.63 -3.58 5.11
CA ALA A 146 -16.20 -4.78 5.70
C ALA A 146 -15.13 -5.87 5.86
N TRP A 147 -15.29 -6.69 6.87
CA TRP A 147 -14.33 -7.72 7.25
C TRP A 147 -15.03 -8.99 7.76
N ASN A 148 -14.28 -10.09 7.80
CA ASN A 148 -14.67 -11.35 8.45
C ASN A 148 -13.69 -11.65 9.57
N GLU A 149 -14.16 -12.30 10.63
CA GLU A 149 -13.30 -12.71 11.71
C GLU A 149 -12.49 -13.98 11.38
N TYR A 150 -11.30 -14.07 11.91
CA TYR A 150 -10.58 -15.32 12.04
C TYR A 150 -9.81 -15.36 13.37
N ARG A 151 -9.50 -16.58 13.84
CA ARG A 151 -8.63 -16.75 15.00
C ARG A 151 -7.20 -16.99 14.54
N GLU A 152 -6.30 -16.16 15.04
CA GLU A 152 -4.87 -16.34 14.81
C GLU A 152 -4.40 -17.62 15.49
N PRO A 153 -3.77 -18.58 14.77
CA PRO A 153 -3.46 -19.90 15.34
C PRO A 153 -2.57 -19.88 16.58
N SER A 154 -1.62 -18.95 16.67
CA SER A 154 -0.65 -18.90 17.76
C SER A 154 -1.20 -18.25 19.03
N THR A 155 -1.94 -17.14 18.88
CA THR A 155 -2.40 -16.30 20.00
C THR A 155 -3.85 -16.55 20.39
N GLN A 156 -4.63 -17.18 19.50
CA GLN A 156 -6.08 -17.35 19.58
C GLN A 156 -6.87 -16.02 19.60
N PHE A 157 -6.22 -14.90 19.35
CA PHE A 157 -6.92 -13.62 19.21
C PHE A 157 -7.81 -13.60 17.96
N ILE A 158 -8.96 -12.96 18.10
CA ILE A 158 -9.81 -12.64 16.97
C ILE A 158 -9.15 -11.50 16.18
N LYS A 159 -9.03 -11.69 14.88
CA LYS A 159 -8.50 -10.70 13.95
C LYS A 159 -9.42 -10.55 12.75
N ALA A 160 -9.29 -9.44 12.05
CA ALA A 160 -10.06 -9.15 10.84
C ALA A 160 -9.34 -9.64 9.58
N THR A 161 -10.11 -10.22 8.66
CA THR A 161 -9.73 -10.35 7.25
C THR A 161 -10.61 -9.41 6.46
N THR A 162 -10.04 -8.37 5.89
CA THR A 162 -10.77 -7.38 5.09
C THR A 162 -11.42 -8.04 3.87
N CYS A 163 -12.68 -7.73 3.61
CA CYS A 163 -13.41 -8.25 2.46
C CYS A 163 -12.94 -7.58 1.16
N PRO A 164 -12.35 -8.32 0.19
CA PRO A 164 -11.88 -7.74 -1.07
C PRO A 164 -12.99 -7.08 -1.91
N LYS A 165 -14.24 -7.58 -1.78
CA LYS A 165 -15.39 -6.95 -2.43
C LYS A 165 -15.64 -5.56 -1.87
N SER A 166 -15.57 -5.39 -0.56
CA SER A 166 -15.76 -4.08 0.10
C SER A 166 -14.72 -3.07 -0.39
N ILE A 167 -13.46 -3.46 -0.54
CA ILE A 167 -12.42 -2.56 -1.12
C ILE A 167 -12.84 -2.11 -2.53
N CYS A 168 -13.30 -3.04 -3.37
CA CYS A 168 -13.73 -2.72 -4.73
C CYS A 168 -14.92 -1.77 -4.74
N ASP A 169 -15.92 -2.01 -3.89
CA ASP A 169 -17.13 -1.20 -3.78
C ASP A 169 -16.78 0.23 -3.32
N ARG A 170 -15.91 0.39 -2.31
CA ARG A 170 -15.44 1.69 -1.84
C ARG A 170 -14.59 2.44 -2.88
N LEU A 171 -13.77 1.74 -3.64
CA LEU A 171 -13.04 2.36 -4.76
C LEU A 171 -14.00 2.91 -5.83
N HIS A 172 -15.15 2.25 -6.08
CA HIS A 172 -16.18 2.80 -6.97
C HIS A 172 -16.91 4.01 -6.38
N GLU A 173 -17.05 4.08 -5.06
CA GLU A 173 -17.71 5.18 -4.37
C GLU A 173 -16.89 6.48 -4.41
N VAL A 174 -15.56 6.35 -4.37
CA VAL A 174 -14.64 7.50 -4.39
C VAL A 174 -14.18 7.91 -5.78
N TYR A 175 -14.49 7.12 -6.80
CA TYR A 175 -14.21 7.39 -8.20
C TYR A 175 -15.37 8.11 -8.87
#